data_929e5dec7fa71e8d23a9bc50f1c9b99d
#
_entry.id   929e5dec7fa71e8d23a9bc50f1c9b99d
#
_cell.length_a   1.000
_cell.length_b   1.000
_cell.length_c   1.000
_cell.angle_alpha   90.00
_cell.angle_beta   90.00
_cell.angle_gamma   90.00
#
_symmetry.space_group_name_H-M   'P 1'
#
loop_
_entity.id
_entity.type
_entity.pdbx_description
1 polymer ?
#
loop_
_entity_poly.entity_id
_entity_poly.type
_entity_poly.pdbx_seq_one_letter_code
_entity_poly.pdbx_strand_id
1 'polypeptide(L)'
;ILAQGSSPRPTVSRASPSAPAAGDMAEAKNERVQCFGRKKTAVAVALVRTGSGQVRINGCPLHTVKPDILRVKVYEPLLLLGRERCGKVDIRLRVKGGGYTGQIYALRQAVAKGIVAYYQKYIDEASKKEIKDILMAYDRSLIVADPRRCEPKKFGGRSARSRFQKSYR
;
A
#
# COMPACT_ATOMS: atom_id res chain seq x y z
N ILE A 1 49.52 61.92 21.86
CA ILE A 1 49.41 60.43 22.10
C ILE A 1 47.97 60.18 22.38
N LEU A 2 47.22 59.68 21.38
CA LEU A 2 45.77 59.38 21.45
C LEU A 2 45.56 57.89 21.67
N ALA A 3 44.90 57.54 22.77
CA ALA A 3 44.45 56.18 23.04
C ALA A 3 43.09 55.89 22.36
N GLN A 4 43.02 54.89 21.49
CA GLN A 4 41.78 54.45 20.85
C GLN A 4 41.07 53.42 21.74
N GLY A 5 39.86 53.76 22.19
CA GLY A 5 38.98 52.91 22.90
C GLY A 5 38.27 51.88 21.95
N SER A 6 38.50 50.63 22.17
CA SER A 6 37.80 49.56 21.47
C SER A 6 36.48 49.21 22.17
N SER A 7 35.34 49.44 21.52
CA SER A 7 34.02 49.04 21.97
C SER A 7 33.79 47.55 21.74
N PRO A 8 33.22 46.80 22.69
CA PRO A 8 32.87 45.37 22.48
C PRO A 8 31.65 45.23 21.59
N ARG A 9 31.73 44.34 20.61
CA ARG A 9 30.60 43.92 19.75
C ARG A 9 29.61 43.06 20.55
N PRO A 10 28.29 43.22 20.34
CA PRO A 10 27.31 42.37 20.99
C PRO A 10 27.35 40.97 20.34
N THR A 11 27.60 39.95 21.15
CA THR A 11 27.45 38.53 20.76
C THR A 11 25.97 38.19 20.71
N VAL A 12 25.45 38.05 19.49
CA VAL A 12 24.11 37.48 19.25
C VAL A 12 24.20 35.98 19.50
N SER A 13 23.65 35.50 20.60
CA SER A 13 23.48 34.09 20.86
C SER A 13 22.42 33.51 19.91
N ARG A 14 22.92 32.78 18.91
CA ARG A 14 22.07 32.01 17.97
C ARG A 14 21.46 30.86 18.71
N ALA A 15 20.19 31.01 19.15
CA ALA A 15 19.41 29.90 19.69
C ALA A 15 19.30 28.80 18.61
N SER A 16 19.93 27.67 18.84
CA SER A 16 19.74 26.46 18.04
C SER A 16 18.32 25.94 18.24
N PRO A 17 17.59 25.60 17.16
CA PRO A 17 16.27 24.99 17.32
C PRO A 17 16.44 23.66 18.09
N SER A 18 15.72 23.53 19.20
CA SER A 18 15.68 22.33 20.01
C SER A 18 15.26 21.15 19.12
N ALA A 19 16.10 20.12 19.05
CA ALA A 19 15.76 18.88 18.37
C ALA A 19 14.50 18.29 19.01
N PRO A 20 13.54 17.76 18.23
CA PRO A 20 12.34 17.12 18.77
C PRO A 20 12.73 15.96 19.66
N ALA A 21 12.05 15.84 20.81
CA ALA A 21 12.34 14.83 21.82
C ALA A 21 12.33 13.41 21.20
N ALA A 22 13.31 12.59 21.55
CA ALA A 22 13.49 11.24 21.01
C ALA A 22 12.26 10.31 21.21
N GLY A 23 11.37 10.62 22.14
CA GLY A 23 10.10 9.93 22.40
C GLY A 23 9.11 10.04 21.23
N ASP A 24 8.87 11.23 20.72
CA ASP A 24 7.90 11.48 19.64
C ASP A 24 8.33 10.83 18.32
N MET A 25 9.66 10.76 18.09
CA MET A 25 10.20 10.08 16.91
C MET A 25 10.09 8.55 16.99
N ALA A 26 10.09 7.98 18.20
CA ALA A 26 9.95 6.53 18.40
C ALA A 26 8.50 6.07 18.26
N GLU A 27 7.52 6.85 18.69
CA GLU A 27 6.10 6.55 18.48
C GLU A 27 5.69 6.63 17.01
N ALA A 28 6.10 7.67 16.28
CA ALA A 28 5.88 7.79 14.85
C ALA A 28 6.47 6.63 14.04
N LYS A 29 7.57 6.01 14.49
CA LYS A 29 8.17 4.83 13.87
C LYS A 29 7.35 3.55 14.01
N ASN A 30 6.47 3.47 14.99
CA ASN A 30 5.66 2.29 15.31
C ASN A 30 4.28 2.25 14.63
N GLU A 31 3.86 3.34 13.99
CA GLU A 31 2.61 3.38 13.25
C GLU A 31 2.64 2.43 12.06
N ARG A 32 1.96 1.31 12.19
CA ARG A 32 1.90 0.29 11.15
C ARG A 32 0.55 -0.41 11.09
N VAL A 33 0.12 -0.70 9.88
CA VAL A 33 -1.10 -1.46 9.59
C VAL A 33 -0.77 -2.55 8.59
N GLN A 34 -1.36 -3.71 8.77
CA GLN A 34 -1.23 -4.82 7.84
C GLN A 34 -2.59 -5.20 7.28
N CYS A 35 -2.70 -5.22 5.96
CA CYS A 35 -3.90 -5.61 5.23
C CYS A 35 -3.59 -6.65 4.17
N PHE A 36 -4.61 -7.31 3.66
CA PHE A 36 -4.44 -8.29 2.60
C PHE A 36 -5.46 -8.10 1.46
N GLY A 37 -5.06 -8.50 0.26
CA GLY A 37 -5.90 -8.61 -0.91
C GLY A 37 -5.83 -10.02 -1.50
N ARG A 38 -6.91 -10.47 -2.12
CA ARG A 38 -6.99 -11.80 -2.73
C ARG A 38 -7.67 -11.76 -4.09
N LYS A 39 -7.10 -12.48 -5.06
CA LYS A 39 -7.72 -12.71 -6.36
C LYS A 39 -7.48 -14.16 -6.78
N LYS A 40 -8.55 -14.98 -6.79
CA LYS A 40 -8.45 -16.45 -7.01
C LYS A 40 -7.47 -17.08 -6.00
N THR A 41 -6.36 -17.65 -6.47
CA THR A 41 -5.32 -18.28 -5.66
C THR A 41 -4.19 -17.31 -5.25
N ALA A 42 -4.13 -16.10 -5.85
CA ALA A 42 -3.16 -15.09 -5.49
C ALA A 42 -3.54 -14.40 -4.17
N VAL A 43 -2.55 -14.26 -3.28
CA VAL A 43 -2.69 -13.55 -2.00
C VAL A 43 -1.58 -12.50 -1.92
N ALA A 44 -1.96 -11.26 -1.68
CA ALA A 44 -1.05 -10.15 -1.42
C ALA A 44 -1.24 -9.63 -0.01
N VAL A 45 -0.15 -9.33 0.67
CA VAL A 45 -0.14 -8.70 2.00
C VAL A 45 0.56 -7.35 1.86
N ALA A 46 -0.09 -6.30 2.35
CA ALA A 46 0.43 -4.95 2.42
C ALA A 46 0.75 -4.60 3.86
N LEU A 47 1.99 -4.22 4.13
CA LEU A 47 2.41 -3.56 5.35
C LEU A 47 2.55 -2.07 5.05
N VAL A 48 1.74 -1.27 5.67
CA VAL A 48 1.66 0.18 5.54
C VAL A 48 2.21 0.81 6.82
N ARG A 49 3.13 1.75 6.69
CA ARG A 49 3.72 2.47 7.83
C ARG A 49 4.00 3.92 7.46
N THR A 50 4.19 4.76 8.44
CA THR A 50 4.67 6.14 8.25
C THR A 50 6.01 6.14 7.53
N GLY A 51 6.19 7.01 6.53
CA GLY A 51 7.41 7.04 5.72
C GLY A 51 7.46 8.17 4.70
N SER A 52 8.15 7.93 3.59
CA SER A 52 8.44 8.89 2.53
C SER A 52 7.67 8.64 1.21
N GLY A 53 6.66 7.77 1.21
CA GLY A 53 5.88 7.45 0.01
C GLY A 53 6.48 6.33 -0.85
N GLN A 54 7.37 5.50 -0.30
CA GLN A 54 7.97 4.41 -1.05
C GLN A 54 7.05 3.19 -1.14
N VAL A 55 6.87 2.67 -2.36
CA VAL A 55 6.13 1.43 -2.59
C VAL A 55 7.06 0.35 -3.12
N ARG A 56 7.13 -0.79 -2.43
CA ARG A 56 7.98 -1.93 -2.80
C ARG A 56 7.18 -3.22 -2.86
N ILE A 57 7.40 -4.01 -3.90
CA ILE A 57 6.78 -5.33 -4.11
C ILE A 57 7.86 -6.40 -4.05
N ASN A 58 7.76 -7.34 -3.10
CA ASN A 58 8.75 -8.40 -2.87
C ASN A 58 10.20 -7.87 -2.76
N GLY A 59 10.38 -6.67 -2.18
CA GLY A 59 11.68 -6.01 -2.07
C GLY A 59 12.05 -5.09 -3.23
N CYS A 60 11.49 -5.28 -4.42
CA CYS A 60 11.75 -4.46 -5.61
C CYS A 60 10.84 -3.21 -5.65
N PRO A 61 11.30 -2.10 -6.17
CA PRO A 61 10.48 -0.91 -6.34
C PRO A 61 9.39 -1.14 -7.41
N LEU A 62 8.28 -0.40 -7.29
CA LEU A 62 7.09 -0.62 -8.12
C LEU A 62 7.34 -0.47 -9.64
N HIS A 63 8.27 0.41 -10.04
CA HIS A 63 8.58 0.63 -11.46
C HIS A 63 9.21 -0.59 -12.17
N THR A 64 9.76 -1.55 -11.40
CA THR A 64 10.39 -2.77 -11.95
C THR A 64 9.37 -3.85 -12.36
N VAL A 65 8.10 -3.68 -12.02
CA VAL A 65 7.04 -4.67 -12.32
C VAL A 65 6.82 -4.78 -13.82
N LYS A 66 6.91 -6.00 -14.33
CA LYS A 66 6.59 -6.34 -15.73
C LYS A 66 5.33 -7.21 -15.77
N PRO A 67 4.51 -7.16 -16.82
CA PRO A 67 4.52 -6.22 -17.95
C PRO A 67 4.01 -4.83 -17.58
N ASP A 68 4.36 -3.82 -18.38
CA ASP A 68 4.08 -2.42 -18.12
C ASP A 68 2.57 -2.11 -18.00
N ILE A 69 1.75 -2.77 -18.83
CA ILE A 69 0.28 -2.63 -18.80
C ILE A 69 -0.28 -3.01 -17.42
N LEU A 70 0.21 -4.10 -16.82
CA LEU A 70 -0.23 -4.54 -15.51
C LEU A 70 0.34 -3.66 -14.38
N ARG A 71 1.50 -3.06 -14.58
CA ARG A 71 2.09 -2.10 -13.63
C ARG A 71 1.15 -0.93 -13.38
N VAL A 72 0.53 -0.38 -14.43
CA VAL A 72 -0.45 0.72 -14.33
C VAL A 72 -1.59 0.36 -13.35
N LYS A 73 -2.06 -0.89 -13.37
CA LYS A 73 -3.12 -1.36 -12.48
C LYS A 73 -2.75 -1.30 -11.00
N VAL A 74 -1.50 -1.45 -10.64
CA VAL A 74 -1.04 -1.31 -9.24
C VAL A 74 -0.92 0.16 -8.84
N TYR A 75 -0.59 1.04 -9.80
CA TYR A 75 -0.54 2.48 -9.56
C TYR A 75 -1.92 3.13 -9.40
N GLU A 76 -2.99 2.55 -9.99
CA GLU A 76 -4.33 3.13 -9.97
C GLU A 76 -4.77 3.66 -8.58
N PRO A 77 -4.75 2.88 -7.49
CA PRO A 77 -5.18 3.39 -6.19
C PRO A 77 -4.32 4.54 -5.67
N LEU A 78 -3.02 4.59 -6.04
CA LEU A 78 -2.12 5.66 -5.64
C LEU A 78 -2.39 6.94 -6.45
N LEU A 79 -2.66 6.79 -7.75
CA LEU A 79 -2.98 7.92 -8.64
C LEU A 79 -4.34 8.55 -8.29
N LEU A 80 -5.34 7.72 -7.96
CA LEU A 80 -6.66 8.19 -7.55
C LEU A 80 -6.64 9.03 -6.27
N LEU A 81 -5.82 8.64 -5.31
CA LEU A 81 -5.72 9.31 -4.02
C LEU A 81 -4.78 10.52 -4.04
N GLY A 82 -3.88 10.57 -5.03
CA GLY A 82 -2.90 11.63 -5.17
C GLY A 82 -1.71 11.51 -4.20
N ARG A 83 -0.69 12.31 -4.47
CA ARG A 83 0.57 12.30 -3.69
C ARG A 83 0.39 12.87 -2.28
N GLU A 84 -0.54 13.77 -2.07
CA GLU A 84 -0.79 14.39 -0.77
C GLU A 84 -1.23 13.36 0.27
N ARG A 85 -2.11 12.43 -0.12
CA ARG A 85 -2.63 11.39 0.75
C ARG A 85 -1.70 10.18 0.90
N CYS A 86 -0.91 9.86 -0.13
CA CYS A 86 -0.02 8.69 -0.14
C CYS A 86 1.45 9.00 0.16
N GLY A 87 1.88 10.28 0.07
CA GLY A 87 3.28 10.66 0.16
C GLY A 87 3.92 10.50 1.54
N LYS A 88 3.13 10.43 2.59
CA LYS A 88 3.60 10.25 3.97
C LYS A 88 3.64 8.79 4.42
N VAL A 89 3.36 7.85 3.52
CA VAL A 89 3.15 6.43 3.87
C VAL A 89 4.01 5.52 3.01
N ASP A 90 4.82 4.67 3.65
CA ASP A 90 5.58 3.61 2.99
C ASP A 90 4.77 2.33 2.91
N ILE A 91 4.69 1.71 1.74
CA ILE A 91 3.93 0.48 1.50
C ILE A 91 4.87 -0.64 1.08
N ARG A 92 4.96 -1.67 1.89
CA ARG A 92 5.69 -2.90 1.58
C ARG A 92 4.73 -4.01 1.26
N LEU A 93 4.81 -4.53 0.04
CA LEU A 93 3.93 -5.54 -0.48
C LEU A 93 4.65 -6.88 -0.61
N ARG A 94 3.98 -7.95 -0.20
CA ARG A 94 4.40 -9.33 -0.47
C ARG A 94 3.27 -10.04 -1.18
N VAL A 95 3.56 -10.73 -2.28
CA VAL A 95 2.57 -11.47 -3.05
C VAL A 95 3.05 -12.89 -3.30
N LYS A 96 2.10 -13.85 -3.21
CA LYS A 96 2.34 -15.29 -3.45
C LYS A 96 1.13 -15.92 -4.14
N GLY A 97 1.39 -16.98 -4.90
CA GLY A 97 0.38 -17.81 -5.55
C GLY A 97 -0.27 -17.18 -6.77
N GLY A 98 -1.03 -17.98 -7.51
CA GLY A 98 -1.70 -17.57 -8.74
C GLY A 98 -0.76 -17.20 -9.88
N GLY A 99 -1.33 -16.55 -10.90
CA GLY A 99 -0.59 -16.02 -12.05
C GLY A 99 -0.41 -14.51 -11.96
N TYR A 100 0.37 -13.93 -12.88
CA TYR A 100 0.71 -12.50 -12.91
C TYR A 100 -0.49 -11.57 -12.76
N THR A 101 -1.53 -11.75 -13.57
CA THR A 101 -2.75 -10.94 -13.50
C THR A 101 -3.43 -11.04 -12.14
N GLY A 102 -3.56 -12.27 -11.60
CA GLY A 102 -4.15 -12.49 -10.27
C GLY A 102 -3.36 -11.80 -9.16
N GLN A 103 -2.02 -11.86 -9.23
CA GLN A 103 -1.13 -11.20 -8.28
C GLN A 103 -1.30 -9.68 -8.32
N ILE A 104 -1.35 -9.07 -9.51
CA ILE A 104 -1.52 -7.63 -9.68
C ILE A 104 -2.86 -7.15 -9.11
N TYR A 105 -3.96 -7.86 -9.38
CA TYR A 105 -5.27 -7.49 -8.81
C TYR A 105 -5.31 -7.69 -7.28
N ALA A 106 -4.63 -8.70 -6.75
CA ALA A 106 -4.50 -8.87 -5.30
C ALA A 106 -3.66 -7.74 -4.66
N LEU A 107 -2.56 -7.31 -5.33
CA LEU A 107 -1.74 -6.17 -4.89
C LEU A 107 -2.53 -4.87 -4.90
N ARG A 108 -3.25 -4.58 -5.99
CA ARG A 108 -4.11 -3.42 -6.14
C ARG A 108 -5.10 -3.30 -4.96
N GLN A 109 -5.76 -4.40 -4.63
CA GLN A 109 -6.69 -4.47 -3.50
C GLN A 109 -5.98 -4.29 -2.15
N ALA A 110 -4.81 -4.91 -1.96
CA ALA A 110 -4.06 -4.80 -0.71
C ALA A 110 -3.58 -3.37 -0.45
N VAL A 111 -3.14 -2.64 -1.49
CA VAL A 111 -2.76 -1.23 -1.41
C VAL A 111 -3.95 -0.37 -1.00
N ALA A 112 -5.07 -0.48 -1.71
CA ALA A 112 -6.28 0.28 -1.42
C ALA A 112 -6.77 0.08 0.02
N LYS A 113 -6.91 -1.17 0.44
CA LYS A 113 -7.31 -1.51 1.82
C LYS A 113 -6.29 -1.05 2.85
N GLY A 114 -5.00 -1.15 2.54
CA GLY A 114 -3.93 -0.73 3.44
C GLY A 114 -3.99 0.75 3.76
N ILE A 115 -4.19 1.59 2.74
CA ILE A 115 -4.32 3.04 2.92
C ILE A 115 -5.58 3.37 3.73
N VAL A 116 -6.73 2.80 3.37
CA VAL A 116 -8.00 3.02 4.11
C VAL A 116 -7.86 2.65 5.59
N ALA A 117 -7.22 1.52 5.89
CA ALA A 117 -7.02 1.06 7.27
C ALA A 117 -5.99 1.91 8.03
N TYR A 118 -4.98 2.46 7.35
CA TYR A 118 -4.03 3.39 7.95
C TYR A 118 -4.71 4.69 8.38
N TYR A 119 -5.54 5.26 7.50
CA TYR A 119 -6.33 6.44 7.82
C TYR A 119 -7.30 6.21 8.96
N GLN A 120 -7.97 5.06 8.99
CA GLN A 120 -8.88 4.68 10.07
C GLN A 120 -8.19 4.61 11.43
N LYS A 121 -6.93 4.13 11.47
CA LYS A 121 -6.26 3.86 12.74
C LYS A 121 -5.50 5.07 13.28
N TYR A 122 -4.93 5.91 12.41
CA TYR A 122 -3.95 6.91 12.81
C TYR A 122 -4.30 8.36 12.42
N ILE A 123 -5.28 8.56 11.55
CA ILE A 123 -5.60 9.91 11.10
C ILE A 123 -7.03 10.26 11.54
N ASP A 124 -8.02 10.01 10.71
CA ASP A 124 -9.40 10.41 10.98
C ASP A 124 -10.39 9.52 10.23
N GLU A 125 -11.55 9.29 10.85
CA GLU A 125 -12.65 8.51 10.27
C GLU A 125 -13.34 9.24 9.10
N ALA A 126 -13.42 10.59 9.13
CA ALA A 126 -13.98 11.37 8.03
C ALA A 126 -13.14 11.22 6.76
N SER A 127 -11.83 11.41 6.84
CA SER A 127 -10.88 11.24 5.73
C SER A 127 -10.88 9.81 5.19
N LYS A 128 -11.01 8.80 6.06
CA LYS A 128 -11.17 7.39 5.65
C LYS A 128 -12.40 7.20 4.77
N LYS A 129 -13.55 7.80 5.17
CA LYS A 129 -14.81 7.68 4.43
C LYS A 129 -14.66 8.27 3.02
N GLU A 130 -14.10 9.47 2.91
CA GLU A 130 -13.81 10.10 1.61
C GLU A 130 -12.93 9.23 0.72
N ILE A 131 -11.82 8.72 1.25
CA ILE A 131 -10.89 7.85 0.51
C ILE A 131 -11.60 6.58 0.04
N LYS A 132 -12.39 5.97 0.89
CA LYS A 132 -13.15 4.76 0.56
C LYS A 132 -14.17 5.05 -0.55
N ASP A 133 -14.88 6.16 -0.49
CA ASP A 133 -15.90 6.55 -1.47
C ASP A 133 -15.25 6.83 -2.84
N ILE A 134 -14.13 7.52 -2.89
CA ILE A 134 -13.35 7.74 -4.12
C ILE A 134 -12.93 6.41 -4.77
N LEU A 135 -12.38 5.49 -3.97
CA LEU A 135 -11.94 4.19 -4.47
C LEU A 135 -13.13 3.32 -4.93
N MET A 136 -14.25 3.35 -4.23
CA MET A 136 -15.45 2.59 -4.58
C MET A 136 -16.16 3.14 -5.81
N ALA A 137 -16.16 4.45 -6.01
CA ALA A 137 -16.72 5.12 -7.20
C ALA A 137 -15.94 4.73 -8.47
N TYR A 138 -14.61 4.57 -8.37
CA TYR A 138 -13.80 4.14 -9.49
C TYR A 138 -13.93 2.64 -9.78
N ASP A 139 -13.75 1.80 -8.79
CA ASP A 139 -13.87 0.35 -8.92
C ASP A 139 -14.12 -0.33 -7.56
N ARG A 140 -15.29 -0.97 -7.46
CA ARG A 140 -15.66 -1.72 -6.25
C ARG A 140 -14.63 -2.82 -5.88
N SER A 141 -13.94 -3.40 -6.85
CA SER A 141 -12.96 -4.47 -6.62
C SER A 141 -11.71 -4.04 -5.87
N LEU A 142 -11.46 -2.72 -5.73
CA LEU A 142 -10.39 -2.17 -4.88
C LEU A 142 -10.60 -2.48 -3.39
N ILE A 143 -11.84 -2.45 -2.95
CA ILE A 143 -12.20 -2.67 -1.55
C ILE A 143 -12.80 -4.06 -1.33
N VAL A 144 -13.73 -4.47 -2.19
CA VAL A 144 -14.45 -5.74 -2.06
C VAL A 144 -13.73 -6.83 -2.83
N ALA A 145 -13.44 -7.96 -2.17
CA ALA A 145 -12.79 -9.09 -2.82
C ALA A 145 -13.74 -9.82 -3.79
N ASP A 146 -13.19 -10.27 -4.94
CA ASP A 146 -13.92 -11.11 -5.88
C ASP A 146 -14.11 -12.52 -5.30
N PRO A 147 -15.34 -13.01 -5.14
CA PRO A 147 -15.61 -14.33 -4.56
C PRO A 147 -15.37 -15.50 -5.51
N ARG A 148 -15.19 -15.24 -6.82
CA ARG A 148 -15.05 -16.31 -7.83
C ARG A 148 -13.83 -17.17 -7.56
N ARG A 149 -14.07 -18.49 -7.42
CA ARG A 149 -13.07 -19.53 -7.23
C ARG A 149 -13.26 -20.64 -8.25
N CYS A 150 -12.19 -21.42 -8.47
CA CYS A 150 -12.25 -22.60 -9.30
C CYS A 150 -13.12 -23.66 -8.61
N GLU A 151 -14.07 -24.22 -9.36
CA GLU A 151 -14.93 -25.32 -8.86
C GLU A 151 -14.07 -26.59 -8.71
N PRO A 152 -14.20 -27.33 -7.60
CA PRO A 152 -13.45 -28.58 -7.40
C PRO A 152 -13.79 -29.63 -8.46
N LYS A 153 -12.78 -30.38 -8.89
CA LYS A 153 -12.96 -31.56 -9.76
C LYS A 153 -13.86 -32.58 -9.06
N LYS A 154 -14.77 -33.18 -9.81
CA LYS A 154 -15.65 -34.26 -9.33
C LYS A 154 -15.22 -35.61 -9.91
N PHE A 155 -15.58 -36.69 -9.22
CA PHE A 155 -15.34 -38.05 -9.69
C PHE A 155 -16.01 -38.30 -11.03
N GLY A 156 -15.47 -39.21 -11.85
CA GLY A 156 -16.01 -39.58 -13.16
C GLY A 156 -15.77 -38.58 -14.30
N GLY A 157 -14.82 -37.67 -14.14
CA GLY A 157 -14.46 -36.71 -15.18
C GLY A 157 -13.10 -36.05 -14.98
N ARG A 158 -12.60 -35.36 -16.02
CA ARG A 158 -11.34 -34.65 -16.01
C ARG A 158 -11.42 -33.30 -15.29
N SER A 159 -12.61 -32.73 -15.23
CA SER A 159 -12.85 -31.42 -14.62
C SER A 159 -14.09 -31.40 -13.72
N ALA A 160 -14.46 -30.22 -13.23
CA ALA A 160 -15.65 -30.05 -12.40
C ALA A 160 -16.94 -30.43 -13.13
N ARG A 161 -17.01 -30.20 -14.45
CA ARG A 161 -18.23 -30.39 -15.27
C ARG A 161 -18.05 -31.40 -16.41
N SER A 162 -16.84 -31.55 -16.95
CA SER A 162 -16.54 -32.52 -18.00
C SER A 162 -16.53 -33.93 -17.44
N ARG A 163 -17.17 -34.88 -18.16
CA ARG A 163 -17.24 -36.30 -17.83
C ARG A 163 -16.44 -37.10 -18.84
N PHE A 164 -15.98 -38.29 -18.42
CA PHE A 164 -15.40 -39.27 -19.34
C PHE A 164 -16.46 -39.77 -20.29
N GLN A 165 -16.03 -40.08 -21.50
CA GLN A 165 -16.90 -40.68 -22.50
C GLN A 165 -17.35 -42.06 -22.00
N LYS A 166 -18.64 -42.33 -22.10
CA LYS A 166 -19.20 -43.66 -21.83
C LYS A 166 -18.98 -44.55 -23.05
N SER A 167 -18.56 -45.77 -22.79
CA SER A 167 -18.51 -46.82 -23.81
C SER A 167 -19.64 -47.80 -23.50
N TYR A 168 -20.50 -48.02 -24.48
CA TYR A 168 -21.57 -48.99 -24.43
C TYR A 168 -21.16 -50.16 -25.32
N ARG A 169 -20.86 -51.30 -24.72
CA ARG A 169 -20.54 -52.54 -25.38
C ARG A 169 -21.52 -53.58 -24.96
#